data_4d5938ae28b4214eb95b447ec66a98dd
#
_entry.id   4d5938ae28b4214eb95b447ec66a98dd
#
_cell.length_a   1.000
_cell.length_b   1.000
_cell.length_c   1.000
_cell.angle_alpha   90.00
_cell.angle_beta   90.00
_cell.angle_gamma   90.00
#
_symmetry.space_group_name_H-M   'P 1'
#
loop_
_entity.id
_entity.type
_entity.pdbx_description
1 polymer ?
#
loop_
_entity_poly.entity_id
_entity_poly.type
_entity_poly.pdbx_seq_one_letter_code
_entity_poly.pdbx_strand_id
1 'polypeptide(L)'
;MNSADTIVARASAAGRGGVAVVRVSGPATASLVEAVAGDLPRPREAALREFHDTDGTPIDTGLVLWFPAPRSFTGEDVAEFQGHGGRVVVDLLVARLCSLGARPARPGEFSERAFLNDKLDLAQAEAIAD
;
A
#
# COMPACT_ATOMS: atom_id res chain seq x y z
N MET A 1 13.80 9.86 12.45
CA MET A 1 12.62 9.40 11.74
C MET A 1 12.09 8.10 12.33
N ASN A 2 10.80 7.99 12.46
CA ASN A 2 10.21 6.80 13.05
C ASN A 2 9.73 5.85 11.96
N SER A 3 10.53 4.79 11.70
CA SER A 3 10.17 3.77 10.73
C SER A 3 9.22 2.72 11.29
N ALA A 4 8.76 2.89 12.53
CA ALA A 4 7.79 1.97 13.13
C ALA A 4 6.37 2.19 12.60
N ASP A 5 6.10 3.35 12.04
CA ASP A 5 4.78 3.63 11.47
C ASP A 5 4.58 2.89 10.15
N THR A 6 3.39 2.33 9.98
CA THR A 6 2.97 1.81 8.69
C THR A 6 2.20 2.88 7.96
N ILE A 7 2.60 3.19 6.74
CA ILE A 7 2.03 4.28 5.95
C ILE A 7 1.24 3.74 4.77
N VAL A 8 0.26 4.53 4.35
CA VAL A 8 -0.60 4.18 3.23
C VAL A 8 -0.80 5.40 2.34
N ALA A 9 -0.84 5.18 1.03
CA ALA A 9 -1.15 6.22 0.07
C ALA A 9 -1.70 5.64 -1.22
N ARG A 10 -2.40 6.48 -1.97
CA ARG A 10 -2.71 6.17 -3.35
C ARG A 10 -1.39 6.21 -4.13
N ALA A 11 -1.12 5.16 -4.87
CA ALA A 11 0.10 5.05 -5.67
C ALA A 11 -0.14 5.29 -7.14
N SER A 12 -1.40 5.38 -7.57
CA SER A 12 -1.75 5.69 -8.96
C SER A 12 -2.31 7.10 -9.04
N ALA A 13 -2.28 7.67 -10.24
CA ALA A 13 -2.86 8.99 -10.46
C ALA A 13 -4.37 8.95 -10.21
N ALA A 14 -4.89 10.03 -9.63
CA ALA A 14 -6.32 10.18 -9.45
C ALA A 14 -6.99 10.33 -10.81
N GLY A 15 -8.20 9.81 -10.92
CA GLY A 15 -9.00 10.03 -12.08
C GLY A 15 -9.57 8.76 -12.68
N ARG A 16 -9.96 8.88 -13.91
CA ARG A 16 -10.57 7.78 -14.64
C ARG A 16 -9.48 6.92 -15.22
N GLY A 17 -9.48 5.75 -14.89
CA GLY A 17 -8.59 4.74 -15.39
C GLY A 17 -9.15 3.45 -14.92
N GLY A 18 -8.71 2.37 -15.48
CA GLY A 18 -9.21 1.08 -15.08
C GLY A 18 -8.78 0.66 -13.71
N VAL A 19 -7.63 1.12 -13.25
CA VAL A 19 -7.01 0.57 -12.05
C VAL A 19 -6.60 1.68 -11.09
N ALA A 20 -6.95 1.51 -9.83
CA ALA A 20 -6.46 2.33 -8.74
C ALA A 20 -5.53 1.48 -7.89
N VAL A 21 -4.41 2.05 -7.47
CA VAL A 21 -3.41 1.35 -6.65
C VAL A 21 -3.29 2.07 -5.32
N VAL A 22 -3.43 1.30 -4.25
CA VAL A 22 -3.17 1.77 -2.88
C VAL A 22 -1.96 0.99 -2.37
N ARG A 23 -0.95 1.71 -1.91
CA ARG A 23 0.29 1.10 -1.42
C ARG A 23 0.45 1.30 0.07
N VAL A 24 0.92 0.26 0.74
CA VAL A 24 1.17 0.25 2.18
C VAL A 24 2.62 -0.14 2.41
N SER A 25 3.29 0.51 3.34
CA SER A 25 4.68 0.18 3.70
C SER A 25 4.88 0.31 5.20
N GLY A 26 5.49 -0.69 5.79
CA GLY A 26 5.83 -0.66 7.21
C GLY A 26 5.61 -1.98 7.92
N PRO A 27 5.86 -2.01 9.23
CA PRO A 27 5.86 -3.27 9.97
C PRO A 27 4.49 -3.94 10.11
N ALA A 28 3.38 -3.20 10.00
CA ALA A 28 2.05 -3.77 10.13
C ALA A 28 1.46 -4.25 8.80
N THR A 29 2.21 -4.16 7.70
CA THR A 29 1.67 -4.43 6.36
C THR A 29 1.05 -5.82 6.24
N ALA A 30 1.73 -6.86 6.73
CA ALA A 30 1.20 -8.23 6.63
C ALA A 30 -0.14 -8.37 7.35
N SER A 31 -0.24 -7.85 8.57
CA SER A 31 -1.49 -7.95 9.32
C SER A 31 -2.60 -7.12 8.70
N LEU A 32 -2.27 -6.01 8.07
CA LEU A 32 -3.25 -5.19 7.36
C LEU A 32 -3.81 -5.92 6.14
N VAL A 33 -2.94 -6.60 5.38
CA VAL A 33 -3.39 -7.39 4.25
C VAL A 33 -4.35 -8.48 4.71
N GLU A 34 -3.99 -9.19 5.76
CA GLU A 34 -4.82 -10.28 6.26
C GLU A 34 -6.18 -9.80 6.74
N ALA A 35 -6.22 -8.64 7.41
CA ALA A 35 -7.49 -8.09 7.89
C ALA A 35 -8.41 -7.64 6.76
N VAL A 36 -7.85 -7.12 5.68
CA VAL A 36 -8.63 -6.53 4.59
C VAL A 36 -8.93 -7.55 3.51
N ALA A 37 -8.00 -8.44 3.20
CA ALA A 37 -8.06 -9.26 1.99
C ALA A 37 -7.78 -10.74 2.23
N GLY A 38 -7.66 -11.17 3.46
CA GLY A 38 -7.42 -12.58 3.77
C GLY A 38 -5.95 -12.97 3.70
N ASP A 39 -5.69 -14.25 3.46
CA ASP A 39 -4.34 -14.78 3.54
C ASP A 39 -3.35 -14.02 2.68
N LEU A 40 -2.14 -13.85 3.19
CA LEU A 40 -1.06 -13.24 2.42
C LEU A 40 -0.80 -14.03 1.16
N PRO A 41 -0.73 -13.36 0.00
CA PRO A 41 -0.34 -14.05 -1.23
C PRO A 41 1.15 -14.38 -1.22
N ARG A 42 1.55 -15.20 -2.17
CA ARG A 42 2.98 -15.46 -2.37
C ARG A 42 3.68 -14.15 -2.76
N PRO A 43 4.92 -13.95 -2.29
CA PRO A 43 5.64 -12.72 -2.64
C PRO A 43 5.69 -12.47 -4.14
N ARG A 44 5.37 -11.25 -4.52
CA ARG A 44 5.44 -10.73 -5.89
C ARG A 44 4.53 -11.42 -6.90
N GLU A 45 3.55 -12.18 -6.43
CA GLU A 45 2.52 -12.78 -7.29
C GLU A 45 1.19 -12.07 -7.03
N ALA A 46 0.55 -11.65 -8.09
CA ALA A 46 -0.76 -11.03 -7.97
C ALA A 46 -1.80 -12.08 -7.59
N ALA A 47 -2.57 -11.80 -6.56
CA ALA A 47 -3.63 -12.70 -6.11
C ALA A 47 -4.95 -11.96 -6.13
N LEU A 48 -5.97 -12.58 -6.72
CA LEU A 48 -7.31 -12.02 -6.73
C LEU A 48 -7.95 -12.17 -5.36
N ARG A 49 -8.42 -11.08 -4.80
CA ARG A 49 -8.99 -11.04 -3.46
C ARG A 49 -10.17 -10.08 -3.41
N GLU A 50 -11.07 -10.36 -2.49
CA GLU A 50 -12.13 -9.43 -2.13
C GLU A 50 -11.63 -8.57 -0.97
N PHE A 51 -11.78 -7.27 -1.08
CA PHE A 51 -11.39 -6.34 -0.02
C PHE A 51 -12.60 -6.04 0.85
N HIS A 52 -12.43 -6.12 2.18
CA HIS A 52 -13.55 -6.02 3.12
C HIS A 52 -13.43 -4.81 4.03
N ASP A 53 -14.57 -4.20 4.29
CA ASP A 53 -14.69 -3.13 5.26
C ASP A 53 -14.83 -3.71 6.68
N THR A 54 -14.94 -2.82 7.66
CA THR A 54 -14.99 -3.15 9.09
C THR A 54 -16.11 -4.13 9.42
N ASP A 55 -17.26 -3.99 8.77
CA ASP A 55 -18.43 -4.85 9.01
C ASP A 55 -18.46 -6.10 8.13
N GLY A 56 -17.38 -6.33 7.37
CA GLY A 56 -17.29 -7.48 6.48
C GLY A 56 -17.90 -7.26 5.11
N THR A 57 -18.48 -6.09 4.84
CA THR A 57 -19.01 -5.82 3.50
C THR A 57 -17.88 -5.65 2.50
N PRO A 58 -18.07 -6.11 1.25
CA PRO A 58 -17.04 -5.92 0.24
C PRO A 58 -16.87 -4.46 -0.14
N ILE A 59 -15.62 -4.00 -0.20
CA ILE A 59 -15.29 -2.70 -0.77
C ILE A 59 -15.12 -2.84 -2.28
N ASP A 60 -14.38 -3.87 -2.69
CA ASP A 60 -14.08 -4.14 -4.09
C ASP A 60 -13.47 -5.52 -4.21
N THR A 61 -13.33 -5.99 -5.44
CA THR A 61 -12.56 -7.18 -5.76
C THR A 61 -11.40 -6.74 -6.65
N GLY A 62 -10.18 -7.13 -6.29
CA GLY A 62 -9.01 -6.70 -7.02
C GLY A 62 -7.82 -7.59 -6.76
N LEU A 63 -6.65 -7.07 -7.05
CA LEU A 63 -5.40 -7.82 -6.89
C LEU A 63 -4.64 -7.31 -5.68
N VAL A 64 -4.00 -8.24 -4.98
CA VAL A 64 -3.09 -7.92 -3.89
C VAL A 64 -1.71 -8.43 -4.27
N LEU A 65 -0.70 -7.60 -4.07
CA LEU A 65 0.70 -7.98 -4.20
C LEU A 65 1.40 -7.75 -2.89
N TRP A 66 2.24 -8.69 -2.51
CA TRP A 66 2.98 -8.70 -1.26
C TRP A 66 4.48 -8.71 -1.54
N PHE A 67 5.19 -7.77 -0.93
CA PHE A 67 6.63 -7.62 -1.11
C PHE A 67 7.28 -7.59 0.27
N PRO A 68 7.68 -8.77 0.80
CA PRO A 68 8.31 -8.79 2.12
C PRO A 68 9.68 -8.12 2.11
N ALA A 69 10.01 -7.46 3.23
CA ALA A 69 11.30 -6.84 3.41
C ALA A 69 12.40 -7.89 3.28
N PRO A 70 13.57 -7.53 2.78
CA PRO A 70 13.96 -6.20 2.28
C PRO A 70 13.74 -6.02 0.77
N ARG A 71 13.16 -7.00 0.08
CA ARG A 71 13.02 -6.97 -1.39
C ARG A 71 11.75 -6.24 -1.79
N SER A 72 11.72 -4.95 -1.50
CA SER A 72 10.61 -4.08 -1.78
C SER A 72 11.10 -2.69 -2.15
N PHE A 73 10.19 -1.83 -2.62
CA PHE A 73 10.56 -0.47 -3.01
C PHE A 73 11.18 0.30 -1.85
N THR A 74 10.59 0.22 -0.66
CA THR A 74 11.07 0.97 0.50
C THR A 74 12.11 0.24 1.32
N GLY A 75 12.29 -1.07 1.09
CA GLY A 75 13.10 -1.91 1.95
C GLY A 75 12.34 -2.46 3.15
N GLU A 76 11.10 -2.01 3.36
CA GLU A 76 10.21 -2.50 4.40
C GLU A 76 9.22 -3.52 3.79
N ASP A 77 8.37 -4.11 4.62
CA ASP A 77 7.24 -4.87 4.10
C ASP A 77 6.32 -3.92 3.34
N VAL A 78 5.97 -4.28 2.11
CA VAL A 78 5.13 -3.46 1.24
C VAL A 78 4.01 -4.33 0.67
N ALA A 79 2.83 -3.75 0.54
CA ALA A 79 1.73 -4.38 -0.18
C ALA A 79 1.08 -3.38 -1.10
N GLU A 80 0.52 -3.87 -2.19
CA GLU A 80 -0.29 -3.09 -3.10
C GLU A 80 -1.66 -3.72 -3.23
N PHE A 81 -2.68 -2.88 -3.14
CA PHE A 81 -4.06 -3.26 -3.41
C PHE A 81 -4.43 -2.59 -4.72
N GLN A 82 -4.73 -3.38 -5.74
CA GLN A 82 -5.08 -2.88 -7.05
C GLN A 82 -6.55 -3.20 -7.31
N GLY A 83 -7.35 -2.16 -7.32
CA GLY A 83 -8.78 -2.29 -7.49
C GLY A 83 -9.30 -1.51 -8.68
N HIS A 84 -10.60 -1.46 -8.79
CA HIS A 84 -11.24 -0.69 -9.84
C HIS A 84 -11.07 0.80 -9.56
N GLY A 85 -10.89 1.56 -10.61
CA GLY A 85 -10.72 3.00 -10.48
C GLY A 85 -11.96 3.61 -9.88
N GLY A 86 -11.79 4.69 -9.22
CA GLY A 86 -12.88 5.40 -8.60
C GLY A 86 -12.46 5.89 -7.23
N ARG A 87 -12.80 7.15 -6.97
CA ARG A 87 -12.40 7.79 -5.73
C ARG A 87 -13.01 7.10 -4.53
N VAL A 88 -14.27 6.66 -4.66
CA VAL A 88 -14.98 6.07 -3.52
C VAL A 88 -14.29 4.79 -3.05
N VAL A 89 -13.89 3.92 -3.97
CA VAL A 89 -13.21 2.67 -3.63
C VAL A 89 -11.88 2.95 -2.96
N VAL A 90 -11.09 3.87 -3.52
CA VAL A 90 -9.81 4.24 -2.94
C VAL A 90 -9.98 4.84 -1.55
N ASP A 91 -10.93 5.76 -1.40
CA ASP A 91 -11.17 6.42 -0.10
C ASP A 91 -11.61 5.41 0.96
N LEU A 92 -12.48 4.47 0.60
CA LEU A 92 -12.93 3.43 1.53
C LEU A 92 -11.76 2.51 1.94
N LEU A 93 -10.93 2.14 0.98
CA LEU A 93 -9.80 1.27 1.25
C LEU A 93 -8.75 1.95 2.13
N VAL A 94 -8.43 3.20 1.83
CA VAL A 94 -7.50 3.98 2.65
C VAL A 94 -8.04 4.16 4.06
N ALA A 95 -9.33 4.51 4.18
CA ALA A 95 -9.97 4.67 5.49
C ALA A 95 -9.94 3.37 6.30
N ARG A 96 -10.19 2.24 5.63
CA ARG A 96 -10.14 0.93 6.29
C ARG A 96 -8.74 0.63 6.83
N LEU A 97 -7.72 0.86 6.01
CA LEU A 97 -6.33 0.62 6.41
C LEU A 97 -5.93 1.55 7.57
N CYS A 98 -6.36 2.81 7.52
CA CYS A 98 -6.09 3.74 8.61
C CYS A 98 -6.79 3.33 9.90
N SER A 99 -8.01 2.79 9.80
CA SER A 99 -8.74 2.30 10.98
C SER A 99 -8.01 1.14 11.66
N LEU A 100 -7.16 0.44 10.93
CA LEU A 100 -6.37 -0.69 11.42
C LEU A 100 -4.98 -0.27 11.91
N GLY A 101 -4.68 1.02 11.87
CA GLY A 101 -3.43 1.54 12.41
C GLY A 101 -2.44 2.11 11.40
N ALA A 102 -2.73 2.06 10.12
CA ALA A 102 -1.89 2.72 9.14
C ALA A 102 -2.08 4.24 9.23
N ARG A 103 -1.09 4.98 8.81
CA ARG A 103 -1.11 6.44 8.78
C ARG A 103 -1.01 6.90 7.33
N PRO A 104 -1.75 7.94 6.93
CA PRO A 104 -1.54 8.49 5.59
C PRO A 104 -0.09 8.95 5.41
N ALA A 105 0.50 8.61 4.29
CA ALA A 105 1.87 9.00 4.00
C ALA A 105 1.95 10.50 3.72
N ARG A 106 3.07 11.11 4.13
CA ARG A 106 3.39 12.47 3.71
C ARG A 106 3.85 12.44 2.26
N PRO A 107 3.72 13.53 1.51
CA PRO A 107 4.27 13.59 0.15
C PRO A 107 5.75 13.16 0.14
N GLY A 108 6.11 12.26 -0.75
CA GLY A 108 7.46 11.76 -0.89
C GLY A 108 7.92 10.77 0.17
N GLU A 109 7.05 10.35 1.07
CA GLU A 109 7.48 9.51 2.20
C GLU A 109 7.91 8.11 1.78
N PHE A 110 7.31 7.52 0.77
CA PHE A 110 7.75 6.23 0.27
C PHE A 110 9.17 6.31 -0.28
N SER A 111 9.47 7.35 -1.06
CA SER A 111 10.82 7.57 -1.58
C SER A 111 11.82 7.89 -0.48
N GLU A 112 11.39 8.64 0.53
CA GLU A 112 12.22 8.93 1.69
C GLU A 112 12.65 7.64 2.39
N ARG A 113 11.70 6.73 2.63
CA ARG A 113 11.99 5.46 3.28
C ARG A 113 12.90 4.58 2.43
N ALA A 114 12.69 4.58 1.11
CA ALA A 114 13.55 3.86 0.19
C ALA A 114 15.00 4.38 0.27
N PHE A 115 15.16 5.69 0.30
CA PHE A 115 16.48 6.30 0.44
C PHE A 115 17.12 5.92 1.79
N LEU A 116 16.37 6.01 2.88
CA LEU A 116 16.89 5.69 4.20
C LEU A 116 17.25 4.22 4.37
N ASN A 117 16.65 3.35 3.58
CA ASN A 117 16.95 1.92 3.57
C ASN A 117 17.87 1.51 2.43
N ASP A 118 18.59 2.47 1.86
CA ASP A 118 19.61 2.23 0.83
C ASP A 118 19.07 1.62 -0.47
N LYS A 119 17.78 1.87 -0.77
CA LYS A 119 17.17 1.39 -2.01
C LYS A 119 17.32 2.38 -3.15
N LEU A 120 17.48 3.68 -2.81
CA LEU A 120 17.65 4.76 -3.77
C LEU A 120 18.80 5.64 -3.30
N ASP A 121 19.49 6.27 -4.22
CA ASP A 121 20.36 7.38 -3.85
C ASP A 121 19.52 8.67 -3.76
N LEU A 122 20.15 9.75 -3.29
CA LEU A 122 19.42 10.99 -3.07
C LEU A 122 18.83 11.56 -4.36
N ALA A 123 19.57 11.49 -5.44
CA ALA A 123 19.09 12.01 -6.72
C ALA A 123 17.88 11.21 -7.23
N GLN A 124 17.90 9.88 -7.05
CA GLN A 124 16.77 9.04 -7.42
C GLN A 124 15.54 9.35 -6.58
N ALA A 125 15.73 9.54 -5.27
CA ALA A 125 14.61 9.85 -4.39
C ALA A 125 13.99 11.19 -4.75
N GLU A 126 14.78 12.19 -5.08
CA GLU A 126 14.27 13.52 -5.45
C GLU A 126 13.55 13.49 -6.80
N ALA A 127 13.89 12.55 -7.68
CA ALA A 127 13.27 12.45 -8.99
C ALA A 127 11.90 11.77 -8.97
N ILE A 128 11.54 11.09 -7.89
CA ILE A 128 10.28 10.36 -7.79
C ILE A 128 9.26 11.21 -7.04
N ALA A 129 8.10 11.43 -7.69
CA ALA A 129 6.98 12.12 -7.05
C ALA A 129 6.02 11.05 -6.51
N ASP A 130 5.95 10.98 -5.21
CA ASP A 130 5.02 10.07 -4.52
C ASP A 130 3.74 10.77 -4.12
#